data_aab66183a8f7d91febc05ca5ef78d735
#
_entry.id   aab66183a8f7d91febc05ca5ef78d735
#
_cell.length_a   1.000
_cell.length_b   1.000
_cell.length_c   1.000
_cell.angle_alpha   90.00
_cell.angle_beta   90.00
_cell.angle_gamma   90.00
#
_symmetry.space_group_name_H-M   'P 1'
#
loop_
_entity.id
_entity.type
_entity.pdbx_description
1 polymer ?
#
loop_
_entity_poly.entity_id
_entity_poly.type
_entity_poly.pdbx_seq_one_letter_code
_entity_poly.pdbx_strand_id
1 'polypeptide(L)'
;MNLNQLGIALYTIIYKEIRRFMRIWPQTLLPPAITMTLYFVIFGNLVGSRIGEMGGFSYMQFIVPGLIMMAVITNSYANVSSSFFSSKFQKSIEELIMSPVPLHAILWGYVLGGVARGILVAIIVTSMSLFFTDLYITNWFVTIYTVLVTSLLFSLGGFINAVYAKSFDDISIIPTFVLTPLTYLGGVFYAISVLSPFWQNLSLINPIVYMVNAFRFGILGHSDVNVSISLVVITFWCAVLYGIAYYLLSRGSGMRE
;
A
#
# COMPACT_ATOMS: atom_id res chain seq x y z
N MET A 1 11.31 29.38 -8.63
CA MET A 1 11.46 28.97 -7.20
C MET A 1 12.87 28.43 -6.98
N ASN A 2 13.57 28.87 -5.93
CA ASN A 2 14.90 28.37 -5.59
C ASN A 2 14.80 26.97 -4.96
N LEU A 3 15.89 26.16 -5.03
CA LEU A 3 15.93 24.80 -4.46
C LEU A 3 15.52 24.77 -2.98
N ASN A 4 15.93 25.77 -2.20
CA ASN A 4 15.55 25.88 -0.78
C ASN A 4 14.03 26.08 -0.60
N GLN A 5 13.41 26.91 -1.43
CA GLN A 5 11.96 27.13 -1.39
C GLN A 5 11.18 25.87 -1.79
N LEU A 6 11.69 25.12 -2.77
CA LEU A 6 11.12 23.83 -3.16
C LEU A 6 11.18 22.82 -2.01
N GLY A 7 12.33 22.72 -1.36
CA GLY A 7 12.50 21.84 -0.20
C GLY A 7 11.54 22.19 0.95
N ILE A 8 11.39 23.49 1.25
CA ILE A 8 10.47 23.96 2.30
C ILE A 8 9.01 23.62 1.94
N ALA A 9 8.60 23.87 0.69
CA ALA A 9 7.24 23.58 0.24
C ALA A 9 6.93 22.09 0.33
N LEU A 10 7.82 21.23 -0.19
CA LEU A 10 7.68 19.77 -0.12
C LEU A 10 7.63 19.27 1.33
N TYR A 11 8.56 19.73 2.16
CA TYR A 11 8.58 19.39 3.59
C TYR A 11 7.28 19.79 4.29
N THR A 12 6.76 20.98 4.01
CA THR A 12 5.52 21.49 4.62
C THR A 12 4.33 20.63 4.26
N ILE A 13 4.21 20.20 3.00
CA ILE A 13 3.11 19.32 2.55
C ILE A 13 3.24 17.94 3.22
N ILE A 14 4.44 17.34 3.22
CA ILE A 14 4.68 16.04 3.86
C ILE A 14 4.37 16.12 5.37
N TYR A 15 4.86 17.15 6.04
CA TYR A 15 4.63 17.35 7.47
C TYR A 15 3.14 17.49 7.78
N LYS A 16 2.40 18.29 6.99
CA LYS A 16 0.94 18.42 7.09
C LYS A 16 0.26 17.05 6.97
N GLU A 17 0.65 16.24 5.97
CA GLU A 17 0.06 14.93 5.73
C GLU A 17 0.34 13.95 6.87
N ILE A 18 1.58 13.90 7.36
CA ILE A 18 1.95 13.04 8.51
C ILE A 18 1.21 13.49 9.76
N ARG A 19 1.20 14.79 10.06
CA ARG A 19 0.51 15.34 11.23
C ARG A 19 -1.01 15.09 11.17
N ARG A 20 -1.60 15.10 9.98
CA ARG A 20 -3.02 14.83 9.76
C ARG A 20 -3.40 13.44 10.27
N PHE A 21 -2.76 12.38 9.79
CA PHE A 21 -3.13 11.02 10.21
C PHE A 21 -2.65 10.69 11.64
N MET A 22 -1.53 11.28 12.08
CA MET A 22 -1.06 11.11 13.46
C MET A 22 -1.98 11.78 14.49
N ARG A 23 -2.60 12.91 14.17
CA ARG A 23 -3.56 13.57 15.05
C ARG A 23 -4.79 12.70 15.35
N ILE A 24 -5.16 11.86 14.40
CA ILE A 24 -6.31 10.95 14.52
C ILE A 24 -5.84 9.47 14.55
N TRP A 25 -4.66 9.20 15.18
CA TRP A 25 -4.07 7.87 15.20
C TRP A 25 -5.00 6.73 15.66
N PRO A 26 -5.96 6.95 16.60
CA PRO A 26 -6.88 5.88 16.95
C PRO A 26 -7.78 5.43 15.79
N GLN A 27 -8.08 6.34 14.85
CA GLN A 27 -8.88 6.02 13.67
C GLN A 27 -8.03 5.52 12.49
N THR A 28 -6.75 5.84 12.46
CA THR A 28 -5.89 5.56 11.31
C THR A 28 -4.96 4.37 11.51
N LEU A 29 -4.49 4.11 12.73
CA LEU A 29 -3.49 3.09 13.04
C LEU A 29 -4.04 1.94 13.88
N LEU A 30 -5.02 2.21 14.76
CA LEU A 30 -5.58 1.18 15.62
C LEU A 30 -6.43 0.14 14.86
N PRO A 31 -7.29 0.51 13.88
CA PRO A 31 -8.06 -0.48 13.13
C PRO A 31 -7.21 -1.51 12.40
N PRO A 32 -6.16 -1.15 11.62
CA PRO A 32 -5.30 -2.17 11.00
C PRO A 32 -4.60 -3.06 12.03
N ALA A 33 -4.16 -2.52 13.18
CA ALA A 33 -3.55 -3.32 14.25
C ALA A 33 -4.54 -4.37 14.79
N ILE A 34 -5.77 -3.95 15.13
CA ILE A 34 -6.81 -4.85 15.64
C ILE A 34 -7.19 -5.89 14.59
N THR A 35 -7.47 -5.46 13.36
CA THR A 35 -7.89 -6.36 12.29
C THR A 35 -6.84 -7.41 11.98
N MET A 36 -5.56 -7.03 11.89
CA MET A 36 -4.49 -7.98 11.63
C MET A 36 -4.25 -8.91 12.81
N THR A 37 -4.37 -8.42 14.05
CA THR A 37 -4.32 -9.29 15.24
C THR A 37 -5.44 -10.34 15.22
N LEU A 38 -6.66 -9.96 14.83
CA LEU A 38 -7.76 -10.92 14.68
C LEU A 38 -7.47 -11.95 13.57
N TYR A 39 -6.88 -11.53 12.45
CA TYR A 39 -6.44 -12.47 11.43
C TYR A 39 -5.37 -13.42 11.96
N PHE A 40 -4.39 -12.95 12.74
CA PHE A 40 -3.38 -13.82 13.35
C PHE A 40 -4.00 -14.85 14.30
N VAL A 41 -4.95 -14.45 15.13
CA VAL A 41 -5.66 -15.38 16.03
C VAL A 41 -6.47 -16.42 15.25
N ILE A 42 -7.27 -15.98 14.27
CA ILE A 42 -8.15 -16.87 13.51
C ILE A 42 -7.33 -17.82 12.61
N PHE A 43 -6.48 -17.25 11.76
CA PHE A 43 -5.74 -18.03 10.77
C PHE A 43 -4.53 -18.75 11.37
N GLY A 44 -3.90 -18.18 12.39
CA GLY A 44 -2.78 -18.82 13.08
C GLY A 44 -3.22 -20.02 13.91
N ASN A 45 -4.16 -19.83 14.84
CA ASN A 45 -4.54 -20.85 15.79
C ASN A 45 -5.63 -21.80 15.27
N LEU A 46 -6.73 -21.24 14.71
CA LEU A 46 -7.88 -22.07 14.33
C LEU A 46 -7.67 -22.80 13.00
N VAL A 47 -7.19 -22.08 12.00
CA VAL A 47 -7.00 -22.61 10.64
C VAL A 47 -5.64 -23.27 10.51
N GLY A 48 -4.59 -22.67 11.07
CA GLY A 48 -3.22 -23.16 11.01
C GLY A 48 -3.04 -24.52 11.61
N SER A 49 -3.74 -24.84 12.72
CA SER A 49 -3.72 -26.17 13.34
C SER A 49 -4.28 -27.29 12.43
N ARG A 50 -5.09 -26.94 11.42
CA ARG A 50 -5.68 -27.89 10.47
C ARG A 50 -4.89 -28.01 9.17
N ILE A 51 -4.28 -26.91 8.70
CA ILE A 51 -3.51 -26.89 7.45
C ILE A 51 -2.10 -27.44 7.67
N GLY A 52 -1.50 -27.18 8.85
CA GLY A 52 -0.13 -27.60 9.16
C GLY A 52 0.91 -26.69 8.49
N GLU A 53 1.65 -27.23 7.52
CA GLU A 53 2.72 -26.53 6.82
C GLU A 53 2.33 -26.12 5.40
N MET A 54 2.85 -24.97 4.94
CA MET A 54 2.72 -24.49 3.59
C MET A 54 4.08 -23.94 3.09
N GLY A 55 4.57 -24.47 1.96
CA GLY A 55 5.88 -24.08 1.42
C GLY A 55 7.07 -24.38 2.34
N GLY A 56 6.95 -25.36 3.25
CA GLY A 56 8.00 -25.71 4.22
C GLY A 56 8.05 -24.82 5.47
N PHE A 57 7.04 -23.96 5.66
CA PHE A 57 6.88 -23.11 6.83
C PHE A 57 5.55 -23.40 7.53
N SER A 58 5.46 -23.08 8.83
CA SER A 58 4.16 -23.13 9.49
C SER A 58 3.18 -22.21 8.77
N TYR A 59 1.89 -22.60 8.73
CA TYR A 59 0.88 -21.80 8.04
C TYR A 59 0.88 -20.33 8.52
N MET A 60 1.12 -20.12 9.82
CA MET A 60 1.21 -18.78 10.39
C MET A 60 2.38 -17.97 9.80
N GLN A 61 3.59 -18.57 9.75
CA GLN A 61 4.75 -17.91 9.16
C GLN A 61 4.51 -17.56 7.69
N PHE A 62 3.81 -18.42 6.96
CA PHE A 62 3.51 -18.23 5.54
C PHE A 62 2.57 -17.05 5.28
N ILE A 63 1.50 -16.86 6.08
CA ILE A 63 0.49 -15.83 5.84
C ILE A 63 0.88 -14.45 6.37
N VAL A 64 1.70 -14.38 7.41
CA VAL A 64 2.08 -13.09 8.04
C VAL A 64 2.62 -12.07 7.05
N PRO A 65 3.58 -12.40 6.15
CA PRO A 65 4.04 -11.45 5.14
C PRO A 65 2.92 -10.94 4.23
N GLY A 66 2.00 -11.80 3.84
CA GLY A 66 0.83 -11.44 3.04
C GLY A 66 -0.09 -10.46 3.76
N LEU A 67 -0.37 -10.70 5.05
CA LEU A 67 -1.21 -9.84 5.88
C LEU A 67 -0.56 -8.48 6.12
N ILE A 68 0.76 -8.42 6.32
CA ILE A 68 1.50 -7.14 6.42
C ILE A 68 1.34 -6.35 5.12
N MET A 69 1.54 -7.00 3.97
CA MET A 69 1.39 -6.33 2.67
C MET A 69 -0.05 -5.88 2.41
N MET A 70 -1.04 -6.67 2.77
CA MET A 70 -2.45 -6.28 2.71
C MET A 70 -2.73 -5.00 3.52
N ALA A 71 -2.18 -4.90 4.73
CA ALA A 71 -2.31 -3.72 5.57
C ALA A 71 -1.60 -2.49 4.95
N VAL A 72 -0.41 -2.66 4.39
CA VAL A 72 0.34 -1.60 3.69
C VAL A 72 -0.46 -1.08 2.51
N ILE A 73 -0.93 -1.96 1.63
CA ILE A 73 -1.72 -1.64 0.44
C ILE A 73 -2.92 -0.77 0.80
N THR A 74 -3.77 -1.26 1.69
CA THR A 74 -5.02 -0.58 2.04
C THR A 74 -4.79 0.75 2.73
N ASN A 75 -3.81 0.85 3.62
CA ASN A 75 -3.56 2.07 4.39
C ASN A 75 -2.82 3.16 3.60
N SER A 76 -1.88 2.79 2.73
CA SER A 76 -1.22 3.74 1.84
C SER A 76 -2.21 4.37 0.87
N TYR A 77 -3.05 3.53 0.25
CA TYR A 77 -4.11 3.96 -0.64
C TYR A 77 -5.12 4.89 0.06
N ALA A 78 -5.70 4.44 1.16
CA ALA A 78 -6.73 5.16 1.90
C ALA A 78 -6.22 6.52 2.43
N ASN A 79 -4.93 6.62 2.79
CA ASN A 79 -4.36 7.88 3.25
C ASN A 79 -4.43 8.97 2.19
N VAL A 80 -3.95 8.65 0.99
CA VAL A 80 -3.88 9.65 -0.09
C VAL A 80 -5.26 9.92 -0.68
N SER A 81 -6.07 8.88 -0.91
CA SER A 81 -7.42 9.06 -1.45
C SER A 81 -8.28 9.96 -0.56
N SER A 82 -8.27 9.72 0.75
CA SER A 82 -9.03 10.56 1.70
C SER A 82 -8.47 11.97 1.84
N SER A 83 -7.14 12.12 1.89
CA SER A 83 -6.50 13.42 2.07
C SER A 83 -6.66 14.34 0.87
N PHE A 84 -6.33 13.81 -0.32
CA PHE A 84 -6.41 14.61 -1.53
C PHE A 84 -7.85 14.96 -1.87
N PHE A 85 -8.78 13.99 -1.75
CA PHE A 85 -10.20 14.26 -1.95
C PHE A 85 -10.75 15.29 -0.96
N SER A 86 -10.37 15.22 0.31
CA SER A 86 -10.77 16.23 1.31
C SER A 86 -10.27 17.62 0.94
N SER A 87 -9.02 17.75 0.43
CA SER A 87 -8.47 19.01 -0.02
C SER A 87 -9.16 19.54 -1.29
N LYS A 88 -9.56 18.63 -2.19
CA LYS A 88 -10.38 18.96 -3.37
C LYS A 88 -11.78 19.44 -2.97
N PHE A 89 -12.45 18.69 -2.11
CA PHE A 89 -13.80 19.00 -1.62
C PHE A 89 -13.86 20.36 -0.91
N GLN A 90 -12.82 20.70 -0.15
CA GLN A 90 -12.69 22.00 0.52
C GLN A 90 -12.16 23.11 -0.40
N LYS A 91 -11.89 22.82 -1.68
CA LYS A 91 -11.27 23.72 -2.68
C LYS A 91 -9.87 24.22 -2.32
N SER A 92 -9.28 23.77 -1.22
CA SER A 92 -7.93 24.17 -0.78
C SER A 92 -6.83 23.69 -1.72
N ILE A 93 -7.09 22.67 -2.54
CA ILE A 93 -6.14 22.21 -3.57
C ILE A 93 -5.98 23.22 -4.71
N GLU A 94 -7.03 23.98 -5.04
CA GLU A 94 -6.97 25.02 -6.08
C GLU A 94 -5.99 26.12 -5.69
N GLU A 95 -6.04 26.58 -4.43
CA GLU A 95 -5.09 27.56 -3.89
C GLU A 95 -3.65 27.05 -3.95
N LEU A 96 -3.45 25.76 -3.65
CA LEU A 96 -2.13 25.14 -3.70
C LEU A 96 -1.59 25.04 -5.14
N ILE A 97 -2.45 24.74 -6.11
CA ILE A 97 -2.08 24.67 -7.54
C ILE A 97 -1.81 26.07 -8.12
N MET A 98 -2.52 27.09 -7.65
CA MET A 98 -2.30 28.50 -8.06
C MET A 98 -1.05 29.11 -7.42
N SER A 99 -0.51 28.50 -6.37
CA SER A 99 0.74 28.91 -5.74
C SER A 99 1.96 28.62 -6.64
N PRO A 100 3.11 29.27 -6.43
CA PRO A 100 4.31 29.03 -7.22
C PRO A 100 4.98 27.67 -6.96
N VAL A 101 4.28 26.72 -6.31
CA VAL A 101 4.79 25.38 -5.98
C VAL A 101 4.68 24.48 -7.22
N PRO A 102 5.77 23.82 -7.65
CA PRO A 102 5.71 22.91 -8.80
C PRO A 102 4.78 21.72 -8.54
N LEU A 103 4.06 21.30 -9.56
CA LEU A 103 3.11 20.17 -9.48
C LEU A 103 3.74 18.87 -8.96
N HIS A 104 5.01 18.62 -9.30
CA HIS A 104 5.76 17.49 -8.74
C HIS A 104 5.86 17.53 -7.21
N ALA A 105 6.09 18.71 -6.63
CA ALA A 105 6.19 18.85 -5.18
C ALA A 105 4.84 18.62 -4.51
N ILE A 106 3.74 19.04 -5.14
CA ILE A 106 2.38 18.77 -4.66
C ILE A 106 2.13 17.26 -4.68
N LEU A 107 2.35 16.60 -5.83
CA LEU A 107 2.15 15.16 -5.98
C LEU A 107 2.96 14.37 -4.96
N TRP A 108 4.29 14.62 -4.89
CA TRP A 108 5.17 13.94 -3.94
C TRP A 108 4.79 14.21 -2.49
N GLY A 109 4.33 15.41 -2.17
CA GLY A 109 3.91 15.76 -0.81
C GLY A 109 2.78 14.87 -0.30
N TYR A 110 1.71 14.68 -1.09
CA TYR A 110 0.60 13.78 -0.74
C TYR A 110 1.02 12.31 -0.76
N VAL A 111 1.73 11.88 -1.80
CA VAL A 111 2.14 10.50 -1.98
C VAL A 111 3.08 10.04 -0.86
N LEU A 112 4.07 10.85 -0.48
CA LEU A 112 4.98 10.54 0.63
C LEU A 112 4.26 10.51 1.99
N GLY A 113 3.18 11.28 2.16
CA GLY A 113 2.30 11.13 3.32
C GLY A 113 1.63 9.74 3.39
N GLY A 114 1.21 9.19 2.25
CA GLY A 114 0.70 7.83 2.15
C GLY A 114 1.76 6.76 2.39
N VAL A 115 2.96 6.95 1.83
CA VAL A 115 4.11 6.08 2.06
C VAL A 115 4.47 6.03 3.55
N ALA A 116 4.53 7.18 4.21
CA ALA A 116 4.83 7.27 5.65
C ALA A 116 3.81 6.47 6.48
N ARG A 117 2.50 6.59 6.16
CA ARG A 117 1.48 5.79 6.83
C ARG A 117 1.60 4.30 6.53
N GLY A 118 1.89 3.93 5.28
CA GLY A 118 2.10 2.53 4.88
C GLY A 118 3.26 1.89 5.65
N ILE A 119 4.40 2.58 5.76
CA ILE A 119 5.56 2.12 6.52
C ILE A 119 5.22 1.97 8.01
N LEU A 120 4.56 2.96 8.59
CA LEU A 120 4.20 2.92 10.01
C LEU A 120 3.26 1.74 10.31
N VAL A 121 2.28 1.50 9.44
CA VAL A 121 1.38 0.32 9.55
C VAL A 121 2.16 -0.98 9.36
N ALA A 122 3.11 -1.06 8.42
CA ALA A 122 3.99 -2.22 8.28
C ALA A 122 4.73 -2.53 9.58
N ILE A 123 5.33 -1.52 10.21
CA ILE A 123 6.05 -1.66 11.48
C ILE A 123 5.09 -2.14 12.59
N ILE A 124 3.93 -1.53 12.73
CA ILE A 124 2.94 -1.90 13.75
C ILE A 124 2.48 -3.35 13.57
N VAL A 125 2.07 -3.73 12.35
CA VAL A 125 1.56 -5.08 12.07
C VAL A 125 2.67 -6.13 12.22
N THR A 126 3.90 -5.83 11.77
CA THR A 126 5.06 -6.71 12.01
C THR A 126 5.32 -6.88 13.50
N SER A 127 5.30 -5.80 14.28
CA SER A 127 5.48 -5.88 15.73
C SER A 127 4.39 -6.72 16.40
N MET A 128 3.13 -6.61 15.94
CA MET A 128 2.03 -7.47 16.44
C MET A 128 2.23 -8.93 16.05
N SER A 129 2.74 -9.22 14.85
CA SER A 129 2.94 -10.61 14.41
C SER A 129 3.99 -11.36 15.22
N LEU A 130 4.97 -10.67 15.81
CA LEU A 130 6.00 -11.28 16.67
C LEU A 130 5.45 -11.89 17.97
N PHE A 131 4.24 -11.52 18.39
CA PHE A 131 3.55 -12.18 19.50
C PHE A 131 2.95 -13.53 19.12
N PHE A 132 2.85 -13.82 17.83
CA PHE A 132 2.20 -15.04 17.32
C PHE A 132 3.16 -16.00 16.62
N THR A 133 4.26 -15.50 16.09
CA THR A 133 5.23 -16.32 15.36
C THR A 133 6.61 -15.66 15.33
N ASP A 134 7.63 -16.47 15.27
CA ASP A 134 9.00 -16.00 15.07
C ASP A 134 9.21 -15.67 13.58
N LEU A 135 9.62 -14.45 13.32
CA LEU A 135 9.96 -13.97 11.97
C LEU A 135 11.43 -13.59 11.93
N TYR A 136 12.12 -14.08 10.92
CA TYR A 136 13.51 -13.71 10.62
C TYR A 136 13.57 -13.09 9.24
N ILE A 137 14.09 -11.85 9.16
CA ILE A 137 14.24 -11.19 7.87
C ILE A 137 15.48 -11.76 7.18
N THR A 138 15.24 -12.54 6.12
CA THR A 138 16.29 -13.18 5.34
C THR A 138 16.99 -12.18 4.43
N ASN A 139 16.24 -11.24 3.83
CA ASN A 139 16.80 -10.25 2.92
C ASN A 139 16.20 -8.85 3.19
N TRP A 140 16.96 -8.03 3.91
CA TRP A 140 16.56 -6.67 4.28
C TRP A 140 16.31 -5.75 3.08
N PHE A 141 17.14 -5.87 2.03
CA PHE A 141 16.99 -5.03 0.86
C PHE A 141 15.64 -5.27 0.17
N VAL A 142 15.31 -6.54 -0.11
CA VAL A 142 14.04 -6.91 -0.76
C VAL A 142 12.86 -6.51 0.11
N THR A 143 12.94 -6.74 1.42
CA THR A 143 11.87 -6.38 2.38
C THR A 143 11.58 -4.89 2.36
N ILE A 144 12.60 -4.05 2.56
CA ILE A 144 12.43 -2.60 2.62
C ILE A 144 11.99 -2.05 1.26
N TYR A 145 12.65 -2.50 0.18
CA TYR A 145 12.31 -2.08 -1.18
C TYR A 145 10.85 -2.37 -1.52
N THR A 146 10.38 -3.57 -1.22
CA THR A 146 9.01 -3.98 -1.51
C THR A 146 7.99 -3.15 -0.74
N VAL A 147 8.21 -2.90 0.56
CA VAL A 147 7.32 -2.03 1.35
C VAL A 147 7.28 -0.61 0.80
N LEU A 148 8.43 -0.04 0.46
CA LEU A 148 8.52 1.32 -0.06
C LEU A 148 7.81 1.45 -1.41
N VAL A 149 8.13 0.58 -2.38
CA VAL A 149 7.56 0.66 -3.73
C VAL A 149 6.08 0.32 -3.72
N THR A 150 5.63 -0.65 -2.91
CA THR A 150 4.20 -0.96 -2.77
C THR A 150 3.44 0.21 -2.14
N SER A 151 3.96 0.79 -1.06
CA SER A 151 3.35 1.98 -0.45
C SER A 151 3.24 3.14 -1.43
N LEU A 152 4.28 3.36 -2.24
CA LEU A 152 4.33 4.38 -3.28
C LEU A 152 3.28 4.12 -4.37
N LEU A 153 3.21 2.90 -4.88
CA LEU A 153 2.28 2.50 -5.92
C LEU A 153 0.83 2.71 -5.49
N PHE A 154 0.47 2.25 -4.30
CA PHE A 154 -0.91 2.40 -3.81
C PHE A 154 -1.24 3.82 -3.35
N SER A 155 -0.26 4.59 -2.91
CA SER A 155 -0.42 6.03 -2.71
C SER A 155 -0.74 6.77 -4.01
N LEU A 156 -0.07 6.43 -5.11
CA LEU A 156 -0.37 6.95 -6.45
C LEU A 156 -1.75 6.50 -6.93
N GLY A 157 -2.12 5.24 -6.72
CA GLY A 157 -3.46 4.73 -7.01
C GLY A 157 -4.55 5.47 -6.25
N GLY A 158 -4.34 5.72 -4.95
CA GLY A 158 -5.23 6.52 -4.12
C GLY A 158 -5.37 7.97 -4.60
N PHE A 159 -4.26 8.57 -5.05
CA PHE A 159 -4.26 9.89 -5.65
C PHE A 159 -5.12 9.94 -6.92
N ILE A 160 -4.91 9.01 -7.84
CA ILE A 160 -5.67 8.92 -9.09
C ILE A 160 -7.17 8.75 -8.80
N ASN A 161 -7.54 7.87 -7.86
CA ASN A 161 -8.94 7.72 -7.46
C ASN A 161 -9.53 9.04 -6.94
N ALA A 162 -8.81 9.75 -6.07
CA ALA A 162 -9.27 11.00 -5.50
C ALA A 162 -9.47 12.11 -6.54
N VAL A 163 -8.68 12.11 -7.62
CA VAL A 163 -8.86 13.05 -8.75
C VAL A 163 -10.23 12.83 -9.42
N TYR A 164 -10.62 11.58 -9.67
CA TYR A 164 -11.88 11.25 -10.32
C TYR A 164 -13.10 11.26 -9.41
N ALA A 165 -12.91 11.06 -8.10
CA ALA A 165 -13.99 11.01 -7.14
C ALA A 165 -14.76 12.34 -7.07
N LYS A 166 -16.09 12.25 -6.95
CA LYS A 166 -17.02 13.39 -6.80
C LYS A 166 -17.65 13.41 -5.40
N SER A 167 -17.65 12.27 -4.71
CA SER A 167 -18.19 12.12 -3.37
C SER A 167 -17.25 11.32 -2.46
N PHE A 168 -17.48 11.36 -1.14
CA PHE A 168 -16.77 10.50 -0.19
C PHE A 168 -17.07 9.00 -0.40
N ASP A 169 -18.23 8.68 -0.97
CA ASP A 169 -18.57 7.30 -1.30
C ASP A 169 -17.74 6.79 -2.47
N ASP A 170 -17.49 7.62 -3.48
CA ASP A 170 -16.69 7.25 -4.66
C ASP A 170 -15.27 6.81 -4.30
N ILE A 171 -14.64 7.43 -3.31
CA ILE A 171 -13.30 7.01 -2.87
C ILE A 171 -13.28 5.62 -2.23
N SER A 172 -14.42 5.10 -1.81
CA SER A 172 -14.57 3.78 -1.18
C SER A 172 -14.84 2.66 -2.21
N ILE A 173 -15.28 3.00 -3.43
CA ILE A 173 -15.63 2.03 -4.47
C ILE A 173 -14.42 1.18 -4.87
N ILE A 174 -13.30 1.81 -5.21
CA ILE A 174 -12.11 1.08 -5.65
C ILE A 174 -11.51 0.20 -4.54
N PRO A 175 -11.33 0.65 -3.28
CA PRO A 175 -10.90 -0.24 -2.21
C PRO A 175 -11.81 -1.45 -2.03
N THR A 176 -13.11 -1.24 -2.04
CA THR A 176 -14.08 -2.30 -1.73
C THR A 176 -14.22 -3.31 -2.86
N PHE A 177 -14.40 -2.83 -4.10
CA PHE A 177 -14.74 -3.70 -5.23
C PHE A 177 -13.54 -4.14 -6.07
N VAL A 178 -12.40 -3.45 -5.97
CA VAL A 178 -11.20 -3.78 -6.75
C VAL A 178 -10.06 -4.25 -5.85
N LEU A 179 -9.64 -3.44 -4.87
CA LEU A 179 -8.46 -3.78 -4.06
C LEU A 179 -8.72 -5.00 -3.16
N THR A 180 -9.90 -5.08 -2.54
CA THR A 180 -10.21 -6.22 -1.66
C THR A 180 -10.18 -7.54 -2.41
N PRO A 181 -10.90 -7.74 -3.54
CA PRO A 181 -10.80 -8.98 -4.31
C PRO A 181 -9.39 -9.27 -4.84
N LEU A 182 -8.69 -8.26 -5.37
CA LEU A 182 -7.32 -8.44 -5.85
C LEU A 182 -6.35 -8.84 -4.72
N THR A 183 -6.55 -8.31 -3.51
CA THR A 183 -5.70 -8.65 -2.37
C THR A 183 -5.94 -10.10 -1.93
N TYR A 184 -7.19 -10.55 -1.88
CA TYR A 184 -7.49 -11.96 -1.58
C TYR A 184 -6.95 -12.91 -2.65
N LEU A 185 -7.04 -12.55 -3.92
CA LEU A 185 -6.45 -13.30 -5.03
C LEU A 185 -4.93 -13.08 -5.18
N GLY A 186 -4.35 -12.24 -4.35
CA GLY A 186 -2.92 -11.89 -4.33
C GLY A 186 -2.00 -12.93 -3.68
N GLY A 187 -2.50 -14.11 -3.29
CA GLY A 187 -1.70 -15.14 -2.62
C GLY A 187 -1.36 -14.79 -1.16
N VAL A 188 -2.19 -13.98 -0.50
CA VAL A 188 -2.01 -13.61 0.92
C VAL A 188 -2.19 -14.83 1.82
N PHE A 189 -3.24 -15.62 1.58
CA PHE A 189 -3.67 -16.72 2.45
C PHE A 189 -3.27 -18.11 1.93
N TYR A 190 -2.73 -18.24 0.73
CA TYR A 190 -2.39 -19.49 0.08
C TYR A 190 -1.18 -19.34 -0.85
N ALA A 191 -0.50 -20.43 -1.11
CA ALA A 191 0.55 -20.49 -2.12
C ALA A 191 -0.09 -20.60 -3.51
N ILE A 192 0.43 -19.85 -4.48
CA ILE A 192 -0.09 -19.86 -5.87
C ILE A 192 0.06 -21.26 -6.47
N SER A 193 1.08 -21.99 -6.09
CA SER A 193 1.35 -23.36 -6.52
C SER A 193 0.24 -24.36 -6.18
N VAL A 194 -0.60 -24.08 -5.20
CA VAL A 194 -1.73 -24.96 -4.78
C VAL A 194 -2.95 -24.80 -5.69
N LEU A 195 -3.04 -23.70 -6.44
CA LEU A 195 -4.16 -23.43 -7.34
C LEU A 195 -4.10 -24.32 -8.58
N SER A 196 -5.27 -24.52 -9.23
CA SER A 196 -5.30 -25.15 -10.56
C SER A 196 -4.62 -24.24 -11.61
N PRO A 197 -4.11 -24.78 -12.73
CA PRO A 197 -3.36 -24.02 -13.72
C PRO A 197 -4.09 -22.78 -14.26
N PHE A 198 -5.41 -22.84 -14.40
CA PHE A 198 -6.21 -21.69 -14.82
C PHE A 198 -6.13 -20.55 -13.81
N TRP A 199 -6.31 -20.84 -12.53
CA TRP A 199 -6.25 -19.82 -11.46
C TRP A 199 -4.83 -19.32 -11.20
N GLN A 200 -3.82 -20.15 -11.40
CA GLN A 200 -2.42 -19.73 -11.35
C GLN A 200 -2.15 -18.64 -12.39
N ASN A 201 -2.51 -18.89 -13.66
CA ASN A 201 -2.31 -17.93 -14.74
C ASN A 201 -3.10 -16.64 -14.53
N LEU A 202 -4.33 -16.74 -14.02
CA LEU A 202 -5.15 -15.58 -13.71
C LEU A 202 -4.53 -14.75 -12.56
N SER A 203 -4.01 -15.41 -11.54
CA SER A 203 -3.34 -14.75 -10.41
C SER A 203 -2.09 -13.99 -10.86
N LEU A 204 -1.34 -14.48 -11.83
CA LEU A 204 -0.15 -13.81 -12.34
C LEU A 204 -0.44 -12.48 -13.10
N ILE A 205 -1.69 -12.23 -13.48
CA ILE A 205 -2.11 -10.92 -14.02
C ILE A 205 -2.23 -9.88 -12.89
N ASN A 206 -2.43 -10.33 -11.65
CA ASN A 206 -2.62 -9.48 -10.49
C ASN A 206 -1.26 -8.93 -9.98
N PRO A 207 -1.02 -7.61 -10.00
CA PRO A 207 0.23 -7.05 -9.51
C PRO A 207 0.48 -7.29 -8.02
N ILE A 208 -0.57 -7.50 -7.21
CA ILE A 208 -0.45 -7.76 -5.77
C ILE A 208 0.27 -9.08 -5.50
N VAL A 209 0.13 -10.08 -6.38
CA VAL A 209 0.87 -11.34 -6.29
C VAL A 209 2.37 -11.11 -6.20
N TYR A 210 2.90 -10.25 -7.07
CA TYR A 210 4.34 -9.94 -7.11
C TYR A 210 4.80 -9.23 -5.84
N MET A 211 3.98 -8.34 -5.27
CA MET A 211 4.28 -7.63 -4.03
C MET A 211 4.32 -8.57 -2.83
N VAL A 212 3.29 -9.40 -2.69
CA VAL A 212 3.20 -10.39 -1.61
C VAL A 212 4.35 -11.39 -1.68
N ASN A 213 4.66 -11.90 -2.88
CA ASN A 213 5.73 -12.88 -3.07
C ASN A 213 7.12 -12.28 -2.85
N ALA A 214 7.40 -11.06 -3.36
CA ALA A 214 8.66 -10.37 -3.10
C ALA A 214 8.86 -10.11 -1.61
N PHE A 215 7.83 -9.66 -0.90
CA PHE A 215 7.91 -9.41 0.54
C PHE A 215 8.06 -10.72 1.33
N ARG A 216 7.33 -11.78 0.95
CA ARG A 216 7.49 -13.11 1.54
C ARG A 216 8.89 -13.63 1.37
N PHE A 217 9.49 -13.48 0.20
CA PHE A 217 10.91 -13.82 0.00
C PHE A 217 11.82 -13.01 0.90
N GLY A 218 11.59 -11.72 1.06
CA GLY A 218 12.39 -10.88 1.95
C GLY A 218 12.41 -11.35 3.40
N ILE A 219 11.29 -11.91 3.88
CA ILE A 219 11.15 -12.42 5.25
C ILE A 219 11.55 -13.89 5.34
N LEU A 220 10.96 -14.77 4.53
CA LEU A 220 11.10 -16.23 4.66
C LEU A 220 12.19 -16.83 3.76
N GLY A 221 12.71 -16.09 2.80
CA GLY A 221 13.60 -16.65 1.77
C GLY A 221 12.88 -17.51 0.72
N HIS A 222 11.54 -17.61 0.76
CA HIS A 222 10.71 -18.42 -0.12
C HIS A 222 9.74 -17.54 -0.94
N SER A 223 9.57 -17.90 -2.21
CA SER A 223 8.63 -17.22 -3.12
C SER A 223 8.13 -18.19 -4.18
N ASP A 224 6.83 -18.14 -4.50
CA ASP A 224 6.22 -18.90 -5.60
C ASP A 224 6.57 -18.30 -6.98
N VAL A 225 6.97 -17.03 -7.02
CA VAL A 225 7.28 -16.29 -8.25
C VAL A 225 8.72 -15.78 -8.19
N ASN A 226 9.38 -15.68 -9.34
CA ASN A 226 10.74 -15.13 -9.42
C ASN A 226 10.80 -13.71 -8.86
N VAL A 227 11.66 -13.51 -7.85
CA VAL A 227 11.76 -12.25 -7.10
C VAL A 227 12.22 -11.10 -7.99
N SER A 228 13.17 -11.32 -8.90
CA SER A 228 13.65 -10.28 -9.83
C SER A 228 12.52 -9.79 -10.73
N ILE A 229 11.70 -10.71 -11.25
CA ILE A 229 10.51 -10.37 -12.04
C ILE A 229 9.54 -9.57 -11.18
N SER A 230 9.31 -9.99 -9.94
CA SER A 230 8.41 -9.30 -9.00
C SER A 230 8.84 -7.85 -8.77
N LEU A 231 10.14 -7.61 -8.50
CA LEU A 231 10.66 -6.26 -8.30
C LEU A 231 10.54 -5.38 -9.56
N VAL A 232 10.77 -5.94 -10.73
CA VAL A 232 10.62 -5.22 -12.01
C VAL A 232 9.15 -4.85 -12.24
N VAL A 233 8.23 -5.80 -12.06
CA VAL A 233 6.79 -5.59 -12.27
C VAL A 233 6.25 -4.49 -11.36
N ILE A 234 6.55 -4.53 -10.05
CA ILE A 234 6.06 -3.53 -9.11
C ILE A 234 6.64 -2.14 -9.40
N THR A 235 7.92 -2.08 -9.81
CA THR A 235 8.57 -0.81 -10.19
C THR A 235 7.98 -0.24 -11.48
N PHE A 236 7.74 -1.10 -12.48
CA PHE A 236 7.10 -0.70 -13.74
C PHE A 236 5.71 -0.08 -13.48
N TRP A 237 4.86 -0.76 -12.73
CA TRP A 237 3.53 -0.24 -12.39
C TRP A 237 3.59 1.06 -11.59
N CYS A 238 4.58 1.19 -10.68
CA CYS A 238 4.79 2.43 -9.95
C CYS A 238 5.13 3.59 -10.90
N ALA A 239 6.01 3.39 -11.88
CA ALA A 239 6.37 4.39 -12.88
C ALA A 239 5.16 4.78 -13.76
N VAL A 240 4.37 3.78 -14.19
CA VAL A 240 3.14 4.01 -14.97
C VAL A 240 2.14 4.87 -14.20
N LEU A 241 1.84 4.50 -12.94
CA LEU A 241 0.89 5.26 -12.12
C LEU A 241 1.41 6.67 -11.81
N TYR A 242 2.72 6.83 -11.61
CA TYR A 242 3.31 8.16 -11.46
C TYR A 242 3.09 9.03 -12.69
N GLY A 243 3.33 8.51 -13.88
CA GLY A 243 3.07 9.21 -15.14
C GLY A 243 1.62 9.62 -15.30
N ILE A 244 0.67 8.71 -14.99
CA ILE A 244 -0.77 8.99 -15.02
C ILE A 244 -1.14 10.06 -14.00
N ALA A 245 -0.71 9.92 -12.75
CA ALA A 245 -1.02 10.88 -11.68
C ALA A 245 -0.51 12.29 -12.01
N TYR A 246 0.73 12.38 -12.51
CA TYR A 246 1.31 13.64 -12.93
C TYR A 246 0.57 14.27 -14.13
N TYR A 247 0.22 13.44 -15.12
CA TYR A 247 -0.55 13.91 -16.28
C TYR A 247 -1.92 14.46 -15.88
N LEU A 248 -2.65 13.79 -15.01
CA LEU A 248 -3.94 14.24 -14.50
C LEU A 248 -3.81 15.57 -13.73
N LEU A 249 -2.81 15.66 -12.87
CA LEU A 249 -2.54 16.88 -12.10
C LEU A 249 -2.18 18.06 -13.02
N SER A 250 -1.36 17.80 -14.05
CA SER A 250 -0.93 18.85 -15.00
C SER A 250 -2.06 19.40 -15.87
N ARG A 251 -3.06 18.57 -16.16
CA ARG A 251 -4.27 19.01 -16.91
C ARG A 251 -5.33 19.68 -16.03
N GLY A 252 -5.18 19.62 -14.72
CA GLY A 252 -6.21 20.09 -13.79
C GLY A 252 -7.51 19.27 -13.89
N SER A 253 -7.40 18.00 -14.37
CA SER A 253 -8.57 17.13 -14.55
C SER A 253 -9.26 16.88 -13.22
N GLY A 254 -10.60 17.06 -13.19
CA GLY A 254 -11.42 16.85 -11.99
C GLY A 254 -11.19 17.85 -10.84
N MET A 255 -10.47 18.93 -11.07
CA MET A 255 -10.18 19.97 -10.06
C MET A 255 -10.84 21.32 -10.40
N ARG A 256 -11.45 21.42 -11.58
CA ARG A 256 -12.16 22.61 -12.05
C ARG A 256 -13.61 22.19 -12.37
N GLU A 257 -14.45 22.13 -11.36
CA GLU A 257 -15.91 22.05 -11.51
C GLU A 257 -16.58 23.12 -10.64
#